data_17b33611a2d2fc1bc2d38d67fef43b03
#
_entry.id   17b33611a2d2fc1bc2d38d67fef43b03
#
_cell.length_a   1.000
_cell.length_b   1.000
_cell.length_c   1.000
_cell.angle_alpha   90.00
_cell.angle_beta   90.00
_cell.angle_gamma   90.00
#
_symmetry.space_group_name_H-M   'P 1'
#
loop_
_entity.id
_entity.type
_entity.pdbx_description
1 polymer ?
#
loop_
_entity_poly.entity_id
_entity_poly.type
_entity_poly.pdbx_seq_one_letter_code
_entity_poly.pdbx_strand_id
1 'polypeptide(L)'
;MKKFFSLLLALSLALSLTACGGSTDTGGTAADDTANATTAEPVDLYVFAAASMQESLDQVIEAYKAVAPEVTVVATYDSSGTLKTQIQEGADCDVFISAAPKQMNQLDAEGGEENTEGLDLVDSATRLDLLENKVTLAVPEGNPKGIESFDQLAELLAAGDVFLAMGNSDVPVGQYTQKIFTYYGLDEASLASAGVLTYGSNVKEVTTQVSEGTVDCGVIYATDAFSAGLTVVDEATAEMCGQVIYPAAVMKNSANPDAAKAFLDFLSTDEAMACFEAVGFSPMA
;
A
#
# COMPACT_ATOMS: atom_id res chain seq x y z
N MET A 1 -37.69 3.63 40.24
CA MET A 1 -38.20 4.95 40.70
C MET A 1 -37.81 5.94 39.61
N LYS A 2 -38.83 6.32 38.74
CA LYS A 2 -39.41 7.65 38.58
C LYS A 2 -38.34 8.71 38.18
N LYS A 3 -38.40 9.55 37.13
CA LYS A 3 -39.51 10.12 36.31
C LYS A 3 -38.91 10.77 35.06
N PHE A 4 -39.47 10.58 33.87
CA PHE A 4 -40.03 11.51 32.90
C PHE A 4 -39.71 13.00 33.10
N PHE A 5 -39.28 13.67 32.04
CA PHE A 5 -39.85 14.93 31.60
C PHE A 5 -39.68 15.11 30.09
N SER A 6 -40.84 15.11 29.40
CA SER A 6 -41.11 15.59 28.05
C SER A 6 -41.34 17.10 28.13
N LEU A 7 -40.87 17.87 27.13
CA LEU A 7 -41.55 19.12 26.78
C LEU A 7 -41.40 19.43 25.30
N LEU A 8 -42.56 19.43 24.62
CA LEU A 8 -42.86 19.99 23.31
C LEU A 8 -42.99 21.53 23.40
N LEU A 9 -42.73 22.28 22.32
CA LEU A 9 -43.57 23.38 21.79
C LEU A 9 -42.78 24.08 20.68
N ALA A 10 -43.21 24.04 19.47
CA ALA A 10 -44.28 24.68 18.63
C ALA A 10 -43.72 25.88 17.86
N LEU A 11 -43.68 25.72 16.56
CA LEU A 11 -44.39 26.41 15.45
C LEU A 11 -44.45 27.96 15.51
N SER A 12 -43.84 28.63 14.54
CA SER A 12 -44.43 29.88 13.98
C SER A 12 -44.06 30.08 12.51
N LEU A 13 -45.10 29.96 11.72
CA LEU A 13 -45.25 30.28 10.30
C LEU A 13 -45.43 31.80 10.18
N ALA A 14 -44.73 32.48 9.29
CA ALA A 14 -45.11 33.81 8.82
C ALA A 14 -44.91 33.91 7.30
N LEU A 15 -46.02 33.77 6.58
CA LEU A 15 -46.18 34.24 5.20
C LEU A 15 -46.26 35.80 5.20
N SER A 16 -45.59 36.45 4.24
CA SER A 16 -46.03 37.72 3.72
C SER A 16 -45.75 37.79 2.22
N LEU A 17 -46.87 37.63 1.47
CA LEU A 17 -46.99 38.10 0.07
C LEU A 17 -47.21 39.61 0.09
N THR A 18 -46.57 40.36 -0.79
CA THR A 18 -47.18 41.53 -1.43
C THR A 18 -46.67 41.69 -2.86
N ALA A 19 -47.59 41.95 -3.71
CA ALA A 19 -47.54 41.95 -5.17
C ALA A 19 -47.39 43.34 -5.78
N CYS A 20 -47.00 43.34 -7.06
CA CYS A 20 -47.33 44.24 -8.17
C CYS A 20 -46.71 45.63 -8.27
N GLY A 21 -46.22 45.88 -9.49
CA GLY A 21 -46.18 47.19 -10.11
C GLY A 21 -45.09 47.27 -11.19
N GLY A 22 -45.50 47.21 -12.42
CA GLY A 22 -44.91 47.10 -13.70
C GLY A 22 -44.18 48.29 -14.27
N SER A 23 -43.63 48.04 -15.43
CA SER A 23 -43.40 48.78 -16.67
C SER A 23 -41.95 48.94 -17.11
N THR A 24 -41.64 48.21 -18.20
CA THR A 24 -40.90 48.59 -19.43
C THR A 24 -39.64 49.51 -19.33
N ASP A 25 -38.48 49.06 -19.79
CA ASP A 25 -38.02 49.19 -21.19
C ASP A 25 -36.53 48.82 -21.36
N THR A 26 -36.27 48.14 -22.50
CA THR A 26 -35.05 48.10 -23.32
C THR A 26 -33.66 47.82 -22.75
N GLY A 27 -33.12 46.71 -23.21
CA GLY A 27 -31.83 46.70 -23.93
C GLY A 27 -30.57 46.41 -23.12
N GLY A 28 -30.05 45.20 -23.25
CA GLY A 28 -28.69 44.94 -22.86
C GLY A 28 -28.47 43.43 -22.62
N THR A 29 -28.20 42.68 -23.67
CA THR A 29 -27.65 41.35 -23.60
C THR A 29 -26.30 41.37 -22.96
N ALA A 30 -26.23 41.12 -21.67
CA ALA A 30 -25.02 40.59 -21.03
C ALA A 30 -25.30 39.13 -20.75
N ALA A 31 -24.65 38.25 -21.48
CA ALA A 31 -24.58 36.83 -21.14
C ALA A 31 -23.82 36.74 -19.82
N ASP A 32 -24.57 36.49 -18.76
CA ASP A 32 -24.01 36.10 -17.47
C ASP A 32 -23.60 34.63 -17.61
N ASP A 33 -22.35 34.47 -18.03
CA ASP A 33 -21.70 33.17 -18.08
C ASP A 33 -21.27 32.84 -16.63
N THR A 34 -22.27 32.62 -15.75
CA THR A 34 -22.05 31.97 -14.48
C THR A 34 -21.67 30.52 -14.80
N ALA A 35 -20.37 30.29 -14.99
CA ALA A 35 -19.79 28.97 -14.89
C ALA A 35 -20.27 28.38 -13.57
N ASN A 36 -21.25 27.47 -13.68
CA ASN A 36 -21.69 26.63 -12.58
C ASN A 36 -20.52 25.72 -12.24
N ALA A 37 -19.62 26.18 -11.37
CA ALA A 37 -18.63 25.33 -10.75
C ALA A 37 -19.44 24.30 -9.93
N THR A 38 -19.70 23.16 -10.52
CA THR A 38 -20.18 21.98 -9.81
C THR A 38 -19.08 21.65 -8.82
N THR A 39 -19.21 22.05 -7.57
CA THR A 39 -18.36 21.54 -6.50
C THR A 39 -18.63 20.03 -6.45
N ALA A 40 -17.64 19.22 -6.82
CA ALA A 40 -17.75 17.78 -6.67
C ALA A 40 -18.00 17.46 -5.19
N GLU A 41 -18.85 16.47 -4.94
CA GLU A 41 -19.10 16.01 -3.57
C GLU A 41 -17.80 15.45 -2.99
N PRO A 42 -17.50 15.70 -1.71
CA PRO A 42 -16.33 15.12 -1.06
C PRO A 42 -16.37 13.59 -1.09
N VAL A 43 -15.24 12.96 -1.41
CA VAL A 43 -15.08 11.52 -1.52
C VAL A 43 -13.96 11.04 -0.60
N ASP A 44 -14.25 10.06 0.26
CA ASP A 44 -13.22 9.30 0.96
C ASP A 44 -12.84 8.09 0.10
N LEU A 45 -11.56 7.98 -0.24
CA LEU A 45 -10.99 6.92 -1.06
C LEU A 45 -10.10 6.01 -0.21
N TYR A 46 -10.48 4.77 -0.02
CA TYR A 46 -9.75 3.81 0.81
C TYR A 46 -8.69 3.07 -0.01
N VAL A 47 -7.43 3.29 0.32
CA VAL A 47 -6.29 2.68 -0.38
C VAL A 47 -5.57 1.72 0.56
N PHE A 48 -5.54 0.44 0.20
CA PHE A 48 -4.76 -0.58 0.91
C PHE A 48 -3.43 -0.77 0.18
N ALA A 49 -2.32 -0.49 0.85
CA ALA A 49 -1.00 -0.55 0.25
C ALA A 49 0.01 -1.31 1.12
N ALA A 50 0.90 -2.03 0.46
CA ALA A 50 1.99 -2.73 1.14
C ALA A 50 2.78 -1.77 2.05
N ALA A 51 3.13 -2.22 3.25
CA ALA A 51 3.81 -1.41 4.28
C ALA A 51 5.11 -0.75 3.78
N SER A 52 5.83 -1.38 2.85
CA SER A 52 7.04 -0.84 2.22
C SER A 52 6.82 0.43 1.40
N MET A 53 5.56 0.77 1.07
CA MET A 53 5.23 1.95 0.27
C MET A 53 4.94 3.18 1.11
N GLN A 54 4.81 3.04 2.42
CA GLN A 54 4.26 4.09 3.28
C GLN A 54 4.90 5.45 3.04
N GLU A 55 6.23 5.55 3.11
CA GLU A 55 6.94 6.84 3.03
C GLU A 55 6.76 7.51 1.66
N SER A 56 6.74 6.73 0.58
CA SER A 56 6.56 7.27 -0.78
C SER A 56 5.10 7.56 -1.10
N LEU A 57 4.20 6.65 -0.73
CA LEU A 57 2.77 6.82 -1.01
C LEU A 57 2.16 7.97 -0.22
N ASP A 58 2.61 8.23 1.01
CA ASP A 58 2.19 9.42 1.78
C ASP A 58 2.57 10.73 1.05
N GLN A 59 3.73 10.77 0.38
CA GLN A 59 4.13 11.92 -0.46
C GLN A 59 3.26 12.03 -1.72
N VAL A 60 2.95 10.90 -2.36
CA VAL A 60 2.05 10.86 -3.53
C VAL A 60 0.65 11.33 -3.15
N ILE A 61 0.12 10.89 -2.00
CA ILE A 61 -1.19 11.33 -1.49
C ILE A 61 -1.20 12.84 -1.24
N GLU A 62 -0.12 13.39 -0.70
CA GLU A 62 -0.02 14.84 -0.50
C GLU A 62 0.00 15.60 -1.84
N ALA A 63 0.70 15.10 -2.85
CA ALA A 63 0.69 15.67 -4.19
C ALA A 63 -0.70 15.57 -4.85
N TYR A 64 -1.40 14.44 -4.67
CA TYR A 64 -2.72 14.22 -5.24
C TYR A 64 -3.79 15.20 -4.73
N LYS A 65 -3.67 15.74 -3.52
CA LYS A 65 -4.57 16.78 -2.99
C LYS A 65 -4.62 18.05 -3.84
N ALA A 66 -3.54 18.35 -4.56
CA ALA A 66 -3.50 19.50 -5.47
C ALA A 66 -4.27 19.21 -6.78
N VAL A 67 -4.39 17.94 -7.16
CA VAL A 67 -5.06 17.48 -8.39
C VAL A 67 -6.56 17.26 -8.15
N ALA A 68 -6.92 16.66 -7.01
CA ALA A 68 -8.29 16.31 -6.65
C ALA A 68 -8.58 16.72 -5.19
N PRO A 69 -8.76 18.03 -4.91
CA PRO A 69 -8.95 18.54 -3.55
C PRO A 69 -10.24 18.06 -2.87
N GLU A 70 -11.20 17.54 -3.63
CA GLU A 70 -12.44 16.92 -3.14
C GLU A 70 -12.24 15.46 -2.67
N VAL A 71 -11.11 14.82 -3.02
CA VAL A 71 -10.83 13.43 -2.67
C VAL A 71 -9.92 13.38 -1.45
N THR A 72 -10.39 12.70 -0.40
CA THR A 72 -9.56 12.37 0.78
C THR A 72 -9.09 10.94 0.65
N VAL A 73 -7.81 10.72 0.37
CA VAL A 73 -7.23 9.37 0.36
C VAL A 73 -6.95 8.92 1.79
N VAL A 74 -7.56 7.80 2.17
CA VAL A 74 -7.39 7.14 3.48
C VAL A 74 -6.57 5.88 3.26
N ALA A 75 -5.27 5.95 3.50
CA ALA A 75 -4.36 4.83 3.29
C ALA A 75 -4.28 3.92 4.51
N THR A 76 -4.28 2.61 4.26
CA THR A 76 -4.00 1.56 5.26
C THR A 76 -2.77 0.79 4.81
N TYR A 77 -1.77 0.72 5.70
CA TYR A 77 -0.49 0.07 5.43
C TYR A 77 -0.31 -1.17 6.29
N ASP A 78 -0.11 -2.31 5.64
CA ASP A 78 0.26 -3.58 6.31
C ASP A 78 0.91 -4.53 5.30
N SER A 79 1.19 -5.77 5.71
CA SER A 79 1.61 -6.78 4.75
C SER A 79 0.51 -7.02 3.70
N SER A 80 0.91 -7.25 2.46
CA SER A 80 -0.08 -7.53 1.40
C SER A 80 -0.94 -8.75 1.70
N GLY A 81 -0.43 -9.71 2.47
CA GLY A 81 -1.19 -10.87 2.93
C GLY A 81 -2.29 -10.49 3.93
N THR A 82 -1.98 -9.64 4.92
CA THR A 82 -2.96 -9.10 5.88
C THR A 82 -4.04 -8.30 5.16
N LEU A 83 -3.63 -7.37 4.27
CA LEU A 83 -4.56 -6.54 3.52
C LEU A 83 -5.47 -7.37 2.61
N LYS A 84 -4.90 -8.38 1.92
CA LYS A 84 -5.67 -9.34 1.13
C LYS A 84 -6.76 -10.02 1.98
N THR A 85 -6.40 -10.48 3.18
CA THR A 85 -7.35 -11.13 4.10
C THR A 85 -8.46 -10.16 4.53
N GLN A 86 -8.12 -8.92 4.86
CA GLN A 86 -9.12 -7.89 5.19
C GLN A 86 -10.09 -7.62 4.02
N ILE A 87 -9.59 -7.56 2.78
CA ILE A 87 -10.41 -7.41 1.57
C ILE A 87 -11.35 -8.62 1.41
N GLN A 88 -10.85 -9.85 1.61
CA GLN A 88 -11.67 -11.07 1.56
C GLN A 88 -12.75 -11.09 2.63
N GLU A 89 -12.49 -10.51 3.80
CA GLU A 89 -13.44 -10.38 4.91
C GLU A 89 -14.42 -9.22 4.73
N GLY A 90 -14.31 -8.46 3.62
CA GLY A 90 -15.25 -7.42 3.24
C GLY A 90 -14.89 -6.03 3.76
N ALA A 91 -13.62 -5.76 4.07
CA ALA A 91 -13.17 -4.40 4.37
C ALA A 91 -13.36 -3.47 3.16
N ASP A 92 -13.76 -2.23 3.43
CA ASP A 92 -13.87 -1.21 2.39
C ASP A 92 -12.47 -0.91 1.83
N CYS A 93 -12.29 -1.15 0.55
CA CYS A 93 -11.06 -0.90 -0.19
C CYS A 93 -11.41 -0.50 -1.62
N ASP A 94 -10.93 0.65 -2.05
CA ASP A 94 -11.15 1.15 -3.41
C ASP A 94 -9.97 0.81 -4.32
N VAL A 95 -8.74 0.91 -3.80
CA VAL A 95 -7.50 0.57 -4.53
C VAL A 95 -6.61 -0.32 -3.67
N PHE A 96 -6.14 -1.42 -4.24
CA PHE A 96 -5.17 -2.31 -3.59
C PHE A 96 -3.83 -2.27 -4.31
N ILE A 97 -2.72 -2.11 -3.56
CA ILE A 97 -1.34 -2.13 -4.06
C ILE A 97 -0.55 -3.17 -3.25
N SER A 98 -0.14 -4.23 -3.93
CA SER A 98 0.56 -5.36 -3.32
C SER A 98 2.06 -5.34 -3.59
N ALA A 99 2.87 -5.81 -2.64
CA ALA A 99 4.32 -5.98 -2.81
C ALA A 99 4.71 -7.28 -3.54
N ALA A 100 3.72 -8.04 -4.03
CA ALA A 100 3.94 -9.19 -4.89
C ALA A 100 2.69 -9.49 -5.73
N PRO A 101 2.84 -10.06 -6.94
CA PRO A 101 1.72 -10.47 -7.77
C PRO A 101 0.79 -11.49 -7.11
N LYS A 102 1.33 -12.38 -6.26
CA LYS A 102 0.59 -13.49 -5.64
C LYS A 102 -0.67 -13.03 -4.90
N GLN A 103 -0.58 -12.02 -4.04
CA GLN A 103 -1.73 -11.56 -3.25
C GLN A 103 -2.80 -10.90 -4.12
N MET A 104 -2.38 -10.17 -5.17
CA MET A 104 -3.29 -9.63 -6.17
C MET A 104 -3.97 -10.76 -6.97
N ASN A 105 -3.20 -11.75 -7.43
CA ASN A 105 -3.71 -12.91 -8.17
C ASN A 105 -4.75 -13.70 -7.37
N GLN A 106 -4.56 -13.83 -6.06
CA GLN A 106 -5.50 -14.52 -5.18
C GLN A 106 -6.88 -13.86 -5.08
N LEU A 107 -6.98 -12.57 -5.36
CA LEU A 107 -8.24 -11.79 -5.36
C LEU A 107 -8.84 -11.61 -6.75
N ASP A 108 -8.09 -11.86 -7.80
CA ASP A 108 -8.41 -11.54 -9.19
C ASP A 108 -8.94 -12.78 -9.93
N ALA A 109 -10.10 -12.67 -10.59
CA ALA A 109 -10.64 -13.76 -11.41
C ALA A 109 -9.66 -14.21 -12.53
N GLU A 110 -8.77 -13.31 -12.97
CA GLU A 110 -7.73 -13.61 -13.96
C GLU A 110 -6.40 -14.07 -13.32
N GLY A 111 -6.38 -14.29 -11.99
CA GLY A 111 -5.19 -14.62 -11.21
C GLY A 111 -4.63 -16.03 -11.40
N GLY A 112 -5.26 -16.84 -12.26
CA GLY A 112 -4.79 -18.17 -12.64
C GLY A 112 -4.78 -19.17 -11.47
N GLU A 113 -3.73 -19.98 -11.38
CA GLU A 113 -3.61 -21.05 -10.38
C GLU A 113 -3.48 -20.53 -8.93
N GLU A 114 -3.11 -19.28 -8.73
CA GLU A 114 -3.00 -18.69 -7.39
C GLU A 114 -4.35 -18.33 -6.79
N ASN A 115 -5.39 -18.10 -7.62
CA ASN A 115 -6.77 -17.88 -7.17
C ASN A 115 -7.50 -19.19 -6.91
N THR A 116 -7.08 -19.92 -5.89
CA THR A 116 -7.65 -21.23 -5.54
C THR A 116 -9.07 -21.16 -4.99
N GLU A 117 -9.50 -19.99 -4.51
CA GLU A 117 -10.83 -19.75 -3.94
C GLU A 117 -11.84 -19.25 -4.99
N GLY A 118 -11.39 -18.94 -6.21
CA GLY A 118 -12.24 -18.44 -7.30
C GLY A 118 -12.82 -17.06 -7.02
N LEU A 119 -12.04 -16.20 -6.33
CA LEU A 119 -12.46 -14.85 -5.99
C LEU A 119 -12.48 -13.94 -7.23
N ASP A 120 -13.37 -12.96 -7.21
CA ASP A 120 -13.55 -11.96 -8.26
C ASP A 120 -13.73 -10.57 -7.63
N LEU A 121 -12.70 -10.12 -6.91
CA LEU A 121 -12.72 -8.88 -6.13
C LEU A 121 -11.93 -7.75 -6.77
N VAL A 122 -11.10 -8.04 -7.78
CA VAL A 122 -10.29 -7.06 -8.52
C VAL A 122 -10.97 -6.72 -9.83
N ASP A 123 -11.01 -5.43 -10.19
CA ASP A 123 -11.30 -5.03 -11.57
C ASP A 123 -10.04 -5.27 -12.43
N SER A 124 -9.93 -6.48 -13.01
CA SER A 124 -8.79 -6.93 -13.80
C SER A 124 -8.43 -5.97 -14.95
N ALA A 125 -9.43 -5.22 -15.48
CA ALA A 125 -9.20 -4.25 -16.55
C ALA A 125 -8.40 -3.01 -16.10
N THR A 126 -8.35 -2.74 -14.79
CA THR A 126 -7.59 -1.63 -14.21
C THR A 126 -6.22 -2.04 -13.71
N ARG A 127 -5.97 -3.36 -13.62
CA ARG A 127 -4.73 -3.89 -13.06
C ARG A 127 -3.52 -3.50 -13.90
N LEU A 128 -2.48 -3.04 -13.21
CA LEU A 128 -1.20 -2.72 -13.79
C LEU A 128 -0.04 -3.14 -12.87
N ASP A 129 1.11 -3.43 -13.43
CA ASP A 129 2.35 -3.59 -12.71
C ASP A 129 2.97 -2.19 -12.54
N LEU A 130 2.85 -1.63 -11.33
CA LEU A 130 3.14 -0.22 -11.07
C LEU A 130 4.65 0.03 -10.90
N LEU A 131 5.28 -0.76 -10.03
CA LEU A 131 6.67 -0.54 -9.57
C LEU A 131 7.43 -1.85 -9.47
N GLU A 132 8.74 -1.73 -9.57
CA GLU A 132 9.71 -2.77 -9.20
C GLU A 132 10.48 -2.34 -7.96
N ASN A 133 10.81 -3.32 -7.09
CA ASN A 133 11.67 -3.13 -5.93
C ASN A 133 12.78 -4.19 -5.94
N LYS A 134 13.67 -4.16 -4.94
CA LYS A 134 14.72 -5.16 -4.75
C LYS A 134 14.67 -5.71 -3.34
N VAL A 135 14.90 -7.01 -3.22
CA VAL A 135 15.12 -7.65 -1.94
C VAL A 135 16.59 -7.50 -1.57
N THR A 136 16.85 -7.05 -0.36
CA THR A 136 18.20 -6.75 0.12
C THR A 136 18.49 -7.45 1.44
N LEU A 137 19.78 -7.68 1.68
CA LEU A 137 20.32 -8.07 2.96
C LEU A 137 20.80 -6.81 3.69
N ALA A 138 20.11 -6.44 4.75
CA ALA A 138 20.41 -5.28 5.57
C ALA A 138 20.99 -5.69 6.91
N VAL A 139 21.90 -4.86 7.45
CA VAL A 139 22.57 -5.09 8.72
C VAL A 139 22.40 -3.87 9.63
N PRO A 140 22.44 -4.05 10.97
CA PRO A 140 22.43 -2.94 11.90
C PRO A 140 23.72 -2.10 11.82
N GLU A 141 23.69 -0.93 12.45
CA GLU A 141 24.84 -0.03 12.49
C GLU A 141 26.12 -0.74 12.93
N GLY A 142 27.19 -0.53 12.18
CA GLY A 142 28.51 -1.09 12.44
C GLY A 142 28.68 -2.56 12.03
N ASN A 143 27.62 -3.23 11.55
CA ASN A 143 27.69 -4.63 11.09
C ASN A 143 28.52 -5.55 12.02
N PRO A 144 28.09 -5.81 13.25
CA PRO A 144 28.93 -6.47 14.27
C PRO A 144 29.40 -7.88 13.89
N LYS A 145 28.67 -8.54 12.99
CA LYS A 145 28.98 -9.91 12.51
C LYS A 145 29.83 -9.92 11.23
N GLY A 146 30.06 -8.76 10.62
CA GLY A 146 30.81 -8.66 9.37
C GLY A 146 30.17 -9.42 8.21
N ILE A 147 28.82 -9.34 8.10
CA ILE A 147 28.06 -10.00 7.03
C ILE A 147 28.22 -9.17 5.76
N GLU A 148 28.64 -9.80 4.66
CA GLU A 148 28.95 -9.09 3.41
C GLU A 148 28.09 -9.55 2.22
N SER A 149 27.48 -10.74 2.29
CA SER A 149 26.69 -11.29 1.16
C SER A 149 25.66 -12.33 1.58
N PHE A 150 24.72 -12.63 0.69
CA PHE A 150 23.79 -13.76 0.86
C PHE A 150 24.52 -15.11 0.86
N ASP A 151 25.62 -15.26 0.11
CA ASP A 151 26.45 -16.47 0.14
C ASP A 151 26.98 -16.74 1.55
N GLN A 152 27.58 -15.70 2.16
CA GLN A 152 28.09 -15.80 3.54
C GLN A 152 26.95 -15.99 4.55
N LEU A 153 25.82 -15.30 4.37
CA LEU A 153 24.65 -15.47 5.22
C LEU A 153 24.19 -16.93 5.25
N ALA A 154 24.14 -17.59 4.08
CA ALA A 154 23.71 -18.98 4.00
C ALA A 154 24.63 -19.92 4.82
N GLU A 155 25.96 -19.70 4.79
CA GLU A 155 26.92 -20.45 5.59
C GLU A 155 26.73 -20.18 7.10
N LEU A 156 26.56 -18.92 7.50
CA LEU A 156 26.38 -18.52 8.89
C LEU A 156 25.05 -19.05 9.48
N LEU A 157 23.96 -19.04 8.70
CA LEU A 157 22.68 -19.62 9.10
C LEU A 157 22.78 -21.14 9.30
N ALA A 158 23.44 -21.83 8.37
CA ALA A 158 23.66 -23.28 8.47
C ALA A 158 24.52 -23.66 9.70
N ALA A 159 25.46 -22.79 10.11
CA ALA A 159 26.29 -22.97 11.29
C ALA A 159 25.57 -22.57 12.60
N GLY A 160 24.48 -21.79 12.53
CA GLY A 160 23.79 -21.27 13.71
C GLY A 160 24.47 -20.05 14.34
N ASP A 161 25.31 -19.33 13.60
CA ASP A 161 26.18 -18.27 14.10
C ASP A 161 25.58 -16.87 13.95
N VAL A 162 24.40 -16.74 13.33
CA VAL A 162 23.74 -15.47 13.01
C VAL A 162 22.23 -15.54 13.26
N PHE A 163 21.66 -14.42 13.75
CA PHE A 163 20.22 -14.23 13.89
C PHE A 163 19.68 -13.39 12.74
N LEU A 164 18.72 -13.94 11.99
CA LEU A 164 18.08 -13.30 10.85
C LEU A 164 16.64 -12.91 11.17
N ALA A 165 16.26 -11.66 10.89
CA ALA A 165 14.87 -11.23 10.81
C ALA A 165 14.34 -11.38 9.38
N MET A 166 13.11 -11.92 9.23
CA MET A 166 12.43 -12.06 7.96
C MET A 166 10.91 -11.88 8.13
N GLY A 167 10.18 -11.61 7.05
CA GLY A 167 8.73 -11.66 7.06
C GLY A 167 8.22 -13.09 7.27
N ASN A 168 7.05 -13.26 7.91
CA ASN A 168 6.41 -14.56 7.96
C ASN A 168 5.86 -14.97 6.57
N SER A 169 5.25 -16.16 6.44
CA SER A 169 4.78 -16.72 5.17
C SER A 169 3.70 -15.90 4.45
N ASP A 170 2.99 -14.99 5.17
CA ASP A 170 1.94 -14.14 4.60
C ASP A 170 2.48 -12.80 4.11
N VAL A 171 3.73 -12.49 4.47
CA VAL A 171 4.43 -11.26 4.10
C VAL A 171 5.18 -11.48 2.78
N PRO A 172 4.97 -10.66 1.74
CA PRO A 172 5.67 -10.82 0.46
C PRO A 172 7.20 -10.94 0.59
N VAL A 173 7.86 -10.08 1.38
CA VAL A 173 9.33 -10.19 1.58
C VAL A 173 9.73 -11.50 2.26
N GLY A 174 8.88 -12.07 3.12
CA GLY A 174 9.07 -13.41 3.69
C GLY A 174 9.04 -14.50 2.62
N GLN A 175 8.09 -14.39 1.68
CA GLN A 175 7.99 -15.32 0.55
C GLN A 175 9.20 -15.22 -0.39
N TYR A 176 9.73 -14.02 -0.61
CA TYR A 176 11.01 -13.86 -1.33
C TYR A 176 12.19 -14.45 -0.54
N THR A 177 12.22 -14.29 0.78
CA THR A 177 13.25 -14.92 1.64
C THR A 177 13.19 -16.44 1.57
N GLN A 178 12.00 -17.05 1.53
CA GLN A 178 11.81 -18.48 1.35
C GLN A 178 12.37 -18.98 0.00
N LYS A 179 12.24 -18.19 -1.07
CA LYS A 179 12.86 -18.49 -2.36
C LYS A 179 14.38 -18.43 -2.28
N ILE A 180 14.94 -17.44 -1.57
CA ILE A 180 16.38 -17.33 -1.30
C ILE A 180 16.87 -18.56 -0.52
N PHE A 181 16.15 -18.99 0.51
CA PHE A 181 16.48 -20.22 1.22
C PHE A 181 16.49 -21.44 0.31
N THR A 182 15.47 -21.54 -0.57
CA THR A 182 15.40 -22.62 -1.57
C THR A 182 16.62 -22.59 -2.51
N TYR A 183 17.01 -21.42 -2.97
CA TYR A 183 18.19 -21.24 -3.84
C TYR A 183 19.48 -21.76 -3.18
N TYR A 184 19.65 -21.50 -1.88
CA TYR A 184 20.81 -21.97 -1.12
C TYR A 184 20.66 -23.38 -0.51
N GLY A 185 19.52 -24.05 -0.73
CA GLY A 185 19.24 -25.36 -0.15
C GLY A 185 19.07 -25.36 1.37
N LEU A 186 18.66 -24.21 1.94
CA LEU A 186 18.36 -24.05 3.36
C LEU A 186 16.92 -24.49 3.65
N ASP A 187 16.70 -25.17 4.78
CA ASP A 187 15.37 -25.55 5.27
C ASP A 187 14.92 -24.59 6.38
N GLU A 188 13.89 -23.78 6.08
CA GLU A 188 13.36 -22.78 7.02
C GLU A 188 12.93 -23.41 8.34
N ALA A 189 12.28 -24.59 8.31
CA ALA A 189 11.82 -25.26 9.53
C ALA A 189 12.99 -25.67 10.43
N SER A 190 14.10 -26.10 9.85
CA SER A 190 15.32 -26.44 10.58
C SER A 190 15.96 -25.20 11.20
N LEU A 191 16.04 -24.09 10.45
CA LEU A 191 16.56 -22.81 10.93
C LEU A 191 15.69 -22.23 12.05
N ALA A 192 14.37 -22.29 11.91
CA ALA A 192 13.43 -21.85 12.96
C ALA A 192 13.57 -22.70 14.22
N SER A 193 13.74 -24.03 14.07
CA SER A 193 13.96 -24.94 15.20
C SER A 193 15.30 -24.69 15.90
N ALA A 194 16.31 -24.26 15.17
CA ALA A 194 17.60 -23.83 15.72
C ALA A 194 17.54 -22.48 16.44
N GLY A 195 16.43 -21.74 16.30
CA GLY A 195 16.20 -20.45 16.96
C GLY A 195 16.97 -19.30 16.31
N VAL A 196 17.42 -19.42 15.06
CA VAL A 196 18.18 -18.39 14.34
C VAL A 196 17.32 -17.46 13.51
N LEU A 197 16.00 -17.70 13.44
CA LEU A 197 15.05 -16.86 12.73
C LEU A 197 14.11 -16.12 13.67
N THR A 198 13.82 -14.86 13.34
CA THR A 198 12.72 -14.09 13.89
C THR A 198 11.80 -13.64 12.77
N TYR A 199 10.51 -13.49 13.07
CA TYR A 199 9.50 -13.20 12.07
C TYR A 199 8.78 -11.89 12.37
N GLY A 200 8.63 -11.05 11.33
CA GLY A 200 7.74 -9.89 11.35
C GLY A 200 6.41 -10.19 10.66
N SER A 201 5.34 -9.57 11.10
CA SER A 201 4.02 -9.64 10.48
C SER A 201 3.90 -8.74 9.24
N ASN A 202 4.84 -7.81 9.08
CA ASN A 202 5.06 -6.99 7.89
C ASN A 202 6.54 -6.58 7.80
N VAL A 203 6.94 -5.95 6.68
CA VAL A 203 8.35 -5.59 6.48
C VAL A 203 8.84 -4.51 7.45
N LYS A 204 7.98 -3.61 7.93
CA LYS A 204 8.37 -2.57 8.89
C LYS A 204 8.81 -3.15 10.24
N GLU A 205 8.16 -4.24 10.68
CA GLU A 205 8.61 -4.97 11.87
C GLU A 205 9.98 -5.61 11.67
N VAL A 206 10.24 -6.19 10.49
CA VAL A 206 11.56 -6.74 10.16
C VAL A 206 12.61 -5.64 10.17
N THR A 207 12.34 -4.52 9.51
CA THR A 207 13.22 -3.34 9.44
C THR A 207 13.53 -2.81 10.84
N THR A 208 12.53 -2.73 11.72
CA THR A 208 12.68 -2.29 13.11
C THR A 208 13.63 -3.22 13.89
N GLN A 209 13.48 -4.54 13.76
CA GLN A 209 14.37 -5.50 14.42
C GLN A 209 15.82 -5.31 14.01
N VAL A 210 16.10 -5.02 12.74
CA VAL A 210 17.44 -4.74 12.23
C VAL A 210 17.96 -3.41 12.77
N SER A 211 17.16 -2.34 12.68
CA SER A 211 17.58 -0.99 13.11
C SER A 211 17.83 -0.90 14.61
N GLU A 212 17.10 -1.66 15.43
CA GLU A 212 17.31 -1.76 16.87
C GLU A 212 18.46 -2.72 17.27
N GLY A 213 19.05 -3.43 16.31
CA GLY A 213 20.11 -4.39 16.55
C GLY A 213 19.69 -5.59 17.41
N THR A 214 18.40 -5.94 17.38
CA THR A 214 17.87 -7.13 18.09
C THR A 214 18.19 -8.43 17.35
N VAL A 215 18.61 -8.30 16.08
CA VAL A 215 19.11 -9.35 15.20
C VAL A 215 20.42 -8.92 14.53
N ASP A 216 21.12 -9.86 13.92
CA ASP A 216 22.40 -9.58 13.24
C ASP A 216 22.20 -9.08 11.80
N CYS A 217 21.08 -9.43 11.18
CA CYS A 217 20.71 -8.99 9.83
C CYS A 217 19.21 -9.20 9.57
N GLY A 218 18.74 -8.67 8.44
CA GLY A 218 17.38 -8.89 7.98
C GLY A 218 17.28 -8.89 6.47
N VAL A 219 16.30 -9.65 5.96
CA VAL A 219 15.93 -9.59 4.55
C VAL A 219 14.72 -8.65 4.44
N ILE A 220 14.95 -7.50 3.79
CA ILE A 220 13.98 -6.41 3.60
C ILE A 220 14.04 -5.89 2.18
N TYR A 221 13.22 -4.90 1.84
CA TYR A 221 13.36 -4.23 0.54
C TYR A 221 14.37 -3.08 0.58
N ALA A 222 14.93 -2.74 -0.57
CA ALA A 222 15.84 -1.60 -0.73
C ALA A 222 15.21 -0.29 -0.24
N THR A 223 13.93 -0.10 -0.51
CA THR A 223 13.15 1.06 -0.06
C THR A 223 13.04 1.17 1.45
N ASP A 224 12.84 0.04 2.15
CA ASP A 224 12.79 0.01 3.62
C ASP A 224 14.15 0.27 4.23
N ALA A 225 15.22 -0.30 3.64
CA ALA A 225 16.59 -0.04 4.07
C ALA A 225 16.94 1.45 3.90
N PHE A 226 16.59 2.04 2.75
CA PHE A 226 16.79 3.47 2.48
C PHE A 226 16.06 4.35 3.50
N SER A 227 14.76 4.11 3.71
CA SER A 227 13.94 4.90 4.64
C SER A 227 14.40 4.81 6.09
N ALA A 228 14.91 3.64 6.50
CA ALA A 228 15.45 3.42 7.83
C ALA A 228 16.94 3.80 8.00
N GLY A 229 17.62 4.21 6.92
CA GLY A 229 19.05 4.52 6.93
C GLY A 229 19.93 3.32 7.25
N LEU A 230 19.49 2.10 6.92
CA LEU A 230 20.23 0.87 7.17
C LEU A 230 21.29 0.62 6.10
N THR A 231 22.34 -0.07 6.49
CA THR A 231 23.36 -0.52 5.54
C THR A 231 22.89 -1.77 4.81
N VAL A 232 22.75 -1.67 3.49
CA VAL A 232 22.58 -2.81 2.60
C VAL A 232 23.95 -3.38 2.27
N VAL A 233 24.16 -4.66 2.50
CA VAL A 233 25.43 -5.36 2.22
C VAL A 233 25.34 -6.21 0.95
N ASP A 234 24.12 -6.61 0.53
CA ASP A 234 23.92 -7.37 -0.71
C ASP A 234 22.48 -7.20 -1.22
N GLU A 235 22.28 -7.42 -2.53
CA GLU A 235 20.97 -7.45 -3.20
C GLU A 235 20.72 -8.84 -3.78
N ALA A 236 19.51 -9.38 -3.55
CA ALA A 236 19.13 -10.66 -4.12
C ALA A 236 18.96 -10.57 -5.65
N THR A 237 19.51 -11.52 -6.36
CA THR A 237 19.37 -11.61 -7.81
C THR A 237 18.00 -12.19 -8.21
N ALA A 238 17.63 -11.99 -9.48
CA ALA A 238 16.42 -12.61 -10.03
C ALA A 238 16.46 -14.16 -10.00
N GLU A 239 17.65 -14.77 -9.98
CA GLU A 239 17.80 -16.21 -9.84
C GLU A 239 17.47 -16.68 -8.42
N MET A 240 17.76 -15.85 -7.41
CA MET A 240 17.49 -16.16 -6.00
C MET A 240 16.01 -16.07 -5.65
N CYS A 241 15.30 -15.02 -6.09
CA CYS A 241 13.94 -14.81 -5.62
C CYS A 241 12.93 -14.38 -6.70
N GLY A 242 13.36 -14.15 -7.94
CA GLY A 242 12.53 -13.59 -9.01
C GLY A 242 12.48 -12.06 -8.95
N GLN A 243 11.74 -11.48 -9.89
CA GLN A 243 11.50 -10.02 -9.94
C GLN A 243 10.48 -9.63 -8.86
N VAL A 244 10.68 -8.47 -8.24
CA VAL A 244 9.81 -7.95 -7.17
C VAL A 244 8.89 -6.89 -7.75
N ILE A 245 7.71 -7.32 -8.17
CA ILE A 245 6.70 -6.47 -8.84
C ILE A 245 5.63 -6.06 -7.84
N TYR A 246 5.23 -4.80 -7.91
CA TYR A 246 4.13 -4.21 -7.15
C TYR A 246 2.94 -3.95 -8.08
N PRO A 247 1.98 -4.89 -8.18
CA PRO A 247 0.76 -4.67 -8.91
C PRO A 247 -0.19 -3.75 -8.12
N ALA A 248 -0.93 -2.93 -8.85
CA ALA A 248 -2.00 -2.09 -8.35
C ALA A 248 -3.28 -2.30 -9.16
N ALA A 249 -4.44 -2.18 -8.52
CA ALA A 249 -5.73 -2.29 -9.18
C ALA A 249 -6.84 -1.62 -8.39
N VAL A 250 -7.91 -1.23 -9.07
CA VAL A 250 -9.19 -0.86 -8.46
C VAL A 250 -9.93 -2.13 -8.02
N MET A 251 -10.59 -2.05 -6.86
CA MET A 251 -11.41 -3.15 -6.37
C MET A 251 -12.82 -3.10 -6.96
N LYS A 252 -13.38 -4.25 -7.35
CA LYS A 252 -14.73 -4.35 -7.95
C LYS A 252 -15.84 -3.81 -7.06
N ASN A 253 -15.67 -3.90 -5.74
CA ASN A 253 -16.63 -3.44 -4.77
C ASN A 253 -16.40 -1.98 -4.34
N SER A 254 -15.51 -1.26 -5.02
CA SER A 254 -15.29 0.17 -4.75
C SER A 254 -16.61 0.93 -4.78
N ALA A 255 -16.84 1.73 -3.74
CA ALA A 255 -17.96 2.66 -3.69
C ALA A 255 -17.75 3.87 -4.63
N ASN A 256 -16.49 4.13 -5.00
CA ASN A 256 -16.04 5.30 -5.76
C ASN A 256 -15.15 4.91 -6.96
N PRO A 257 -15.62 4.05 -7.89
CA PRO A 257 -14.75 3.47 -8.91
C PRO A 257 -14.09 4.49 -9.84
N ASP A 258 -14.76 5.60 -10.15
CA ASP A 258 -14.19 6.66 -10.99
C ASP A 258 -13.06 7.41 -10.26
N ALA A 259 -13.23 7.72 -8.98
CA ALA A 259 -12.20 8.34 -8.15
C ALA A 259 -11.02 7.38 -7.90
N ALA A 260 -11.32 6.10 -7.69
CA ALA A 260 -10.30 5.04 -7.54
C ALA A 260 -9.45 4.91 -8.81
N LYS A 261 -10.11 4.91 -9.98
CA LYS A 261 -9.40 4.88 -11.26
C LYS A 261 -8.56 6.15 -11.47
N ALA A 262 -9.10 7.33 -11.17
CA ALA A 262 -8.36 8.59 -11.31
C ALA A 262 -7.11 8.60 -10.41
N PHE A 263 -7.22 8.11 -9.17
CA PHE A 263 -6.07 7.96 -8.28
C PHE A 263 -5.06 6.93 -8.81
N LEU A 264 -5.53 5.76 -9.28
CA LEU A 264 -4.66 4.75 -9.88
C LEU A 264 -3.91 5.29 -11.11
N ASP A 265 -4.59 6.06 -11.98
CA ASP A 265 -3.97 6.71 -13.13
C ASP A 265 -2.92 7.76 -12.68
N PHE A 266 -3.18 8.50 -11.59
CA PHE A 266 -2.23 9.44 -11.03
C PHE A 266 -0.95 8.77 -10.54
N LEU A 267 -1.04 7.55 -9.94
CA LEU A 267 0.14 6.80 -9.49
C LEU A 267 1.17 6.58 -10.61
N SER A 268 0.74 6.59 -11.88
CA SER A 268 1.59 6.39 -13.06
C SER A 268 2.12 7.70 -13.67
N THR A 269 1.83 8.85 -13.07
CA THR A 269 2.35 10.14 -13.56
C THR A 269 3.80 10.37 -13.16
N ASP A 270 4.50 11.23 -13.90
CA ASP A 270 5.89 11.61 -13.57
C ASP A 270 6.00 12.19 -12.16
N GLU A 271 4.98 12.91 -11.68
CA GLU A 271 4.96 13.50 -10.35
C GLU A 271 4.91 12.42 -9.25
N ALA A 272 4.03 11.43 -9.39
CA ALA A 272 3.93 10.32 -8.45
C ALA A 272 5.18 9.41 -8.53
N MET A 273 5.67 9.13 -9.76
CA MET A 273 6.86 8.33 -9.96
C MET A 273 8.09 8.94 -9.30
N ALA A 274 8.26 10.26 -9.34
CA ALA A 274 9.36 10.94 -8.65
C ALA A 274 9.35 10.68 -7.14
N CYS A 275 8.18 10.57 -6.49
CA CYS A 275 8.07 10.22 -5.08
C CYS A 275 8.50 8.77 -4.81
N PHE A 276 8.15 7.85 -5.70
CA PHE A 276 8.55 6.44 -5.58
C PHE A 276 10.05 6.25 -5.83
N GLU A 277 10.59 6.87 -6.87
CA GLU A 277 12.02 6.79 -7.20
C GLU A 277 12.90 7.41 -6.10
N ALA A 278 12.42 8.45 -5.41
CA ALA A 278 13.14 9.10 -4.32
C ALA A 278 13.50 8.16 -3.16
N VAL A 279 12.75 7.08 -2.96
CA VAL A 279 13.02 6.07 -1.92
C VAL A 279 13.61 4.76 -2.50
N GLY A 280 13.81 4.67 -3.82
CA GLY A 280 14.49 3.55 -4.46
C GLY A 280 13.61 2.55 -5.20
N PHE A 281 12.32 2.83 -5.43
CA PHE A 281 11.52 2.08 -6.39
C PHE A 281 11.97 2.38 -7.83
N SER A 282 11.71 1.46 -8.73
CA SER A 282 11.83 1.67 -10.17
C SER A 282 10.46 1.57 -10.82
N PRO A 283 10.10 2.47 -11.78
CA PRO A 283 8.87 2.35 -12.53
C PRO A 283 8.90 1.09 -13.41
N MET A 284 7.75 0.43 -13.57
CA MET A 284 7.58 -0.62 -14.57
C MET A 284 7.34 0.02 -15.92
N ALA A 285 8.01 -0.50 -16.97
CA ALA A 285 7.96 0.03 -18.33
C ALA A 285 6.67 -0.38 -19.07
#